data_fb759165005757d79819185d23660367
#
_entry.id   fb759165005757d79819185d23660367
#
_cell.length_a   1.000
_cell.length_b   1.000
_cell.length_c   1.000
_cell.angle_alpha   90.00
_cell.angle_beta   90.00
_cell.angle_gamma   90.00
#
_symmetry.space_group_name_H-M   'P 1'
#
loop_
_entity.id
_entity.type
_entity.pdbx_description
1 polymer ?
#
loop_
_entity_poly.entity_id
_entity_poly.type
_entity_poly.pdbx_seq_one_letter_code
_entity_poly.pdbx_strand_id
1 'polypeptide(L)'
;TAVNIASAPTGLLIPPTSAFIVYSTVAGGVSISTLFMAGYIPGILMGVGSMVVAFIYAKKHKYPTSGKTPMKEAIKVTLDAIPSLLLIIIVIGGIVGGIFTATEGAGICVLYCLILSICYRSITVKSFMKILVSSACTSGIILFLISASSAMSFVMAYSGIPAAISTGIMSISTN
;
A
#
# COMPACT_ATOMS: atom_id res chain seq x y z
N THR A 1 0.37 16.19 -12.54
CA THR A 1 -0.75 15.24 -12.57
C THR A 1 -0.32 13.88 -13.14
N ALA A 2 0.28 13.80 -14.36
CA ALA A 2 0.69 12.54 -15.00
C ALA A 2 1.69 11.73 -14.14
N VAL A 3 2.69 12.38 -13.54
CA VAL A 3 3.66 11.73 -12.64
C VAL A 3 2.97 11.13 -11.42
N ASN A 4 2.01 11.83 -10.80
CA ASN A 4 1.27 11.31 -9.64
C ASN A 4 0.44 10.08 -10.00
N ILE A 5 -0.20 10.08 -11.19
CA ILE A 5 -0.97 8.92 -11.66
C ILE A 5 -0.03 7.74 -11.95
N ALA A 6 1.11 7.98 -12.60
CA ALA A 6 2.07 6.94 -12.94
C ALA A 6 2.79 6.34 -11.71
N SER A 7 2.96 7.13 -10.64
CA SER A 7 3.59 6.66 -9.39
C SER A 7 2.60 5.99 -8.41
N ALA A 8 1.29 6.18 -8.58
CA ALA A 8 0.29 5.60 -7.69
C ALA A 8 0.38 4.06 -7.54
N PRO A 9 0.59 3.27 -8.62
CA PRO A 9 0.76 1.83 -8.51
C PRO A 9 1.97 1.40 -7.66
N THR A 10 3.01 2.23 -7.56
CA THR A 10 4.16 1.96 -6.68
C THR A 10 3.72 1.84 -5.22
N GLY A 11 2.78 2.69 -4.78
CA GLY A 11 2.22 2.64 -3.43
C GLY A 11 1.34 1.41 -3.16
N LEU A 12 0.83 0.75 -4.21
CA LEU A 12 0.10 -0.52 -4.08
C LEU A 12 1.04 -1.73 -4.02
N LEU A 13 2.26 -1.61 -4.54
CA LEU A 13 3.24 -2.70 -4.58
C LEU A 13 4.20 -2.68 -3.40
N ILE A 14 4.56 -1.49 -2.90
CA ILE A 14 5.48 -1.38 -1.76
C ILE A 14 4.71 -1.57 -0.44
N PRO A 15 5.06 -2.57 0.37
CA PRO A 15 4.42 -2.82 1.67
C PRO A 15 4.61 -1.67 2.68
N PRO A 16 3.68 -1.52 3.62
CA PRO A 16 2.48 -2.33 3.87
C PRO A 16 1.30 -1.92 2.97
N THR A 17 0.68 -2.88 2.33
CA THR A 17 -0.45 -2.63 1.42
C THR A 17 -1.63 -3.54 1.72
N SER A 18 -2.83 -2.97 1.73
CA SER A 18 -4.07 -3.71 1.93
C SER A 18 -4.35 -4.71 0.79
N ALA A 19 -3.85 -4.44 -0.42
CA ALA A 19 -4.03 -5.32 -1.57
C ALA A 19 -3.45 -6.72 -1.32
N PHE A 20 -2.23 -6.82 -0.77
CA PHE A 20 -1.61 -8.11 -0.46
C PHE A 20 -2.29 -8.84 0.70
N ILE A 21 -2.82 -8.09 1.68
CA ILE A 21 -3.57 -8.67 2.80
C ILE A 21 -4.88 -9.29 2.28
N VAL A 22 -5.63 -8.54 1.46
CA VAL A 22 -6.87 -9.04 0.84
C VAL A 22 -6.56 -10.24 -0.07
N TYR A 23 -5.50 -10.16 -0.89
CA TYR A 23 -5.09 -11.27 -1.75
C TYR A 23 -4.76 -12.53 -0.93
N SER A 24 -4.01 -12.41 0.16
CA SER A 24 -3.69 -13.54 1.04
C SER A 24 -4.95 -14.24 1.58
N THR A 25 -5.96 -13.46 1.96
CA THR A 25 -7.22 -14.02 2.50
C THR A 25 -8.06 -14.73 1.43
N VAL A 26 -8.10 -14.19 0.21
CA VAL A 26 -8.89 -14.75 -0.91
C VAL A 26 -8.17 -15.93 -1.57
N ALA A 27 -6.85 -15.89 -1.64
CA ALA A 27 -6.02 -16.92 -2.28
C ALA A 27 -5.76 -18.17 -1.41
N GLY A 28 -6.45 -18.32 -0.28
CA GLY A 28 -6.35 -19.52 0.57
C GLY A 28 -5.16 -19.52 1.54
N GLY A 29 -4.74 -18.36 2.04
CA GLY A 29 -3.76 -18.26 3.13
C GLY A 29 -2.31 -18.19 2.69
N VAL A 30 -2.02 -17.59 1.54
CA VAL A 30 -0.65 -17.27 1.12
C VAL A 30 0.00 -16.36 2.16
N SER A 31 1.26 -16.63 2.54
CA SER A 31 1.98 -15.84 3.55
C SER A 31 2.08 -14.37 3.16
N ILE A 32 1.58 -13.49 4.04
CA ILE A 32 1.63 -12.03 3.86
C ILE A 32 3.08 -11.54 3.82
N SER A 33 3.97 -12.09 4.65
CA SER A 33 5.39 -11.72 4.64
C SER A 33 6.06 -12.05 3.31
N THR A 34 5.74 -13.20 2.72
CA THR A 34 6.25 -13.58 1.38
C THR A 34 5.73 -12.65 0.30
N LEU A 35 4.45 -12.27 0.35
CA LEU A 35 3.87 -11.30 -0.58
C LEU A 35 4.52 -9.91 -0.44
N PHE A 36 4.80 -9.48 0.78
CA PHE A 36 5.51 -8.24 1.04
C PHE A 36 6.92 -8.26 0.44
N MET A 37 7.67 -9.32 0.66
CA MET A 37 9.00 -9.47 0.07
C MET A 37 8.97 -9.45 -1.47
N ALA A 38 8.01 -10.14 -2.08
CA ALA A 38 7.83 -10.18 -3.53
C ALA A 38 7.46 -8.81 -4.12
N GLY A 39 6.73 -7.98 -3.37
CA GLY A 39 6.29 -6.65 -3.82
C GLY A 39 7.38 -5.60 -3.90
N TYR A 40 8.50 -5.75 -3.16
CA TYR A 40 9.56 -4.75 -3.15
C TYR A 40 10.24 -4.59 -4.50
N ILE A 41 10.59 -5.69 -5.17
CA ILE A 41 11.32 -5.63 -6.44
C ILE A 41 10.53 -4.89 -7.52
N PRO A 42 9.28 -5.29 -7.85
CA PRO A 42 8.50 -4.57 -8.85
C PRO A 42 8.13 -3.15 -8.41
N GLY A 43 7.88 -2.94 -7.12
CA GLY A 43 7.57 -1.61 -6.58
C GLY A 43 8.73 -0.63 -6.74
N ILE A 44 9.96 -1.05 -6.40
CA ILE A 44 11.17 -0.24 -6.57
C ILE A 44 11.43 0.03 -8.05
N LEU A 45 11.29 -0.99 -8.92
CA LEU A 45 11.49 -0.83 -10.37
C LEU A 45 10.54 0.21 -10.96
N MET A 46 9.23 0.16 -10.59
CA MET A 46 8.25 1.15 -11.03
C MET A 46 8.54 2.54 -10.48
N GLY A 47 8.95 2.64 -9.21
CA GLY A 47 9.32 3.90 -8.58
C GLY A 47 10.52 4.55 -9.26
N VAL A 48 11.59 3.78 -9.47
CA VAL A 48 12.80 4.25 -10.18
C VAL A 48 12.48 4.62 -11.62
N GLY A 49 11.71 3.80 -12.34
CA GLY A 49 11.25 4.12 -13.70
C GLY A 49 10.49 5.44 -13.77
N SER A 50 9.54 5.66 -12.86
CA SER A 50 8.77 6.92 -12.76
C SER A 50 9.68 8.11 -12.44
N MET A 51 10.66 7.94 -11.54
CA MET A 51 11.63 8.98 -11.20
C MET A 51 12.51 9.35 -12.39
N VAL A 52 13.03 8.37 -13.14
CA VAL A 52 13.87 8.60 -14.32
C VAL A 52 13.11 9.38 -15.39
N VAL A 53 11.86 8.96 -15.70
CA VAL A 53 11.02 9.67 -16.66
C VAL A 53 10.71 11.09 -16.21
N ALA A 54 10.35 11.28 -14.93
CA ALA A 54 10.09 12.60 -14.36
C ALA A 54 11.33 13.49 -14.41
N PHE A 55 12.51 12.96 -14.10
CA PHE A 55 13.77 13.68 -14.16
C PHE A 55 14.12 14.14 -15.57
N ILE A 56 14.02 13.22 -16.56
CA ILE A 56 14.27 13.56 -17.98
C ILE A 56 13.32 14.64 -18.45
N TYR A 57 12.04 14.50 -18.10
CA TYR A 57 11.00 15.45 -18.50
C TYR A 57 11.21 16.82 -17.85
N ALA A 58 11.53 16.87 -16.55
CA ALA A 58 11.80 18.10 -15.83
C ALA A 58 13.03 18.84 -16.38
N LYS A 59 14.10 18.09 -16.72
CA LYS A 59 15.31 18.65 -17.34
C LYS A 59 15.04 19.20 -18.74
N LYS A 60 14.25 18.51 -19.54
CA LYS A 60 13.89 18.92 -20.91
C LYS A 60 13.04 20.21 -20.90
N HIS A 61 12.11 20.35 -19.97
CA HIS A 61 11.21 21.50 -19.90
C HIS A 61 11.70 22.61 -18.96
N LYS A 62 12.93 22.50 -18.40
CA LYS A 62 13.56 23.49 -17.54
C LYS A 62 12.60 24.03 -16.43
N TYR A 63 11.94 23.12 -15.72
CA TYR A 63 11.06 23.55 -14.61
C TYR A 63 11.84 24.33 -13.56
N PRO A 64 11.24 25.37 -12.98
CA PRO A 64 11.88 26.14 -11.93
C PRO A 64 12.19 25.23 -10.72
N THR A 65 13.41 25.28 -10.25
CA THR A 65 13.84 24.57 -9.05
C THR A 65 13.64 25.46 -7.83
N SER A 66 13.11 24.88 -6.75
CA SER A 66 13.13 25.53 -5.45
C SER A 66 14.59 25.78 -5.04
N GLY A 67 14.88 26.94 -4.45
CA GLY A 67 16.24 27.27 -3.99
C GLY A 67 16.82 26.18 -3.07
N LYS A 68 18.16 26.21 -2.91
CA LYS A 68 18.85 25.24 -2.03
C LYS A 68 18.39 25.45 -0.58
N THR A 69 17.79 24.43 0.00
CA THR A 69 17.45 24.42 1.42
C THR A 69 18.76 24.36 2.24
N PRO A 70 18.93 25.25 3.25
CA PRO A 70 20.12 25.20 4.09
C PRO A 70 20.21 23.85 4.83
N MET A 71 21.41 23.30 4.90
CA MET A 71 21.67 21.97 5.48
C MET A 71 21.13 21.82 6.92
N LYS A 72 21.16 22.89 7.72
CA LYS A 72 20.60 22.88 9.07
C LYS A 72 19.09 22.61 9.08
N GLU A 73 18.37 23.19 8.14
CA GLU A 73 16.92 23.02 8.02
C GLU A 73 16.58 21.61 7.51
N ALA A 74 17.35 21.11 6.55
CA ALA A 74 17.21 19.74 6.06
C ALA A 74 17.44 18.70 7.19
N ILE A 75 18.47 18.87 8.01
CA ILE A 75 18.74 18.00 9.16
C ILE A 75 17.62 18.07 10.19
N LYS A 76 17.13 19.28 10.50
CA LYS A 76 16.04 19.44 11.46
C LYS A 76 14.76 18.73 10.99
N VAL A 77 14.35 18.93 9.74
CA VAL A 77 13.17 18.27 9.16
C VAL A 77 13.33 16.76 9.13
N THR A 78 14.55 16.26 8.84
CA THR A 78 14.84 14.83 8.86
C THR A 78 14.71 14.27 10.28
N LEU A 79 15.24 14.95 11.28
CA LEU A 79 15.14 14.53 12.69
C LEU A 79 13.67 14.52 13.17
N ASP A 80 12.89 15.52 12.77
CA ASP A 80 11.46 15.59 13.10
C ASP A 80 10.64 14.49 12.41
N ALA A 81 11.12 13.97 11.28
CA ALA A 81 10.49 12.86 10.57
C ALA A 81 10.86 11.46 11.11
N ILE A 82 11.96 11.34 11.89
CA ILE A 82 12.42 10.05 12.42
C ILE A 82 11.33 9.27 13.17
N PRO A 83 10.55 9.86 14.09
CA PRO A 83 9.51 9.11 14.80
C PRO A 83 8.47 8.49 13.85
N SER A 84 8.10 9.20 12.78
CA SER A 84 7.16 8.68 11.79
C SER A 84 7.78 7.58 10.91
N LEU A 85 9.05 7.72 10.55
CA LEU A 85 9.78 6.71 9.75
C LEU A 85 10.06 5.44 10.56
N LEU A 86 10.31 5.56 11.86
CA LEU A 86 10.51 4.43 12.77
C LEU A 86 9.31 3.49 12.78
N LEU A 87 8.08 4.01 12.67
CA LEU A 87 6.88 3.18 12.58
C LEU A 87 6.96 2.20 11.40
N ILE A 88 7.37 2.69 10.24
CA ILE A 88 7.50 1.87 9.03
C ILE A 88 8.51 0.74 9.26
N ILE A 89 9.65 1.06 9.84
CA ILE A 89 10.72 0.08 10.14
C ILE A 89 10.24 -0.96 11.15
N ILE A 90 9.55 -0.55 12.21
CA ILE A 90 9.04 -1.44 13.24
C ILE A 90 8.00 -2.39 12.65
N VAL A 91 7.01 -1.86 11.93
CA VAL A 91 5.90 -2.68 11.41
C VAL A 91 6.38 -3.62 10.31
N ILE A 92 7.08 -3.10 9.30
CA ILE A 92 7.57 -3.93 8.20
C ILE A 92 8.65 -4.89 8.68
N GLY A 93 9.63 -4.40 9.43
CA GLY A 93 10.72 -5.22 9.96
C GLY A 93 10.21 -6.33 10.86
N GLY A 94 9.21 -6.07 11.69
CA GLY A 94 8.61 -7.05 12.58
C GLY A 94 7.80 -8.12 11.84
N ILE A 95 7.02 -7.73 10.81
CA ILE A 95 6.25 -8.69 10.00
C ILE A 95 7.19 -9.54 9.13
N VAL A 96 8.15 -8.94 8.44
CA VAL A 96 9.11 -9.65 7.59
C VAL A 96 10.05 -10.52 8.43
N GLY A 97 10.46 -10.02 9.59
CA GLY A 97 11.28 -10.78 10.54
C GLY A 97 10.51 -11.90 11.28
N GLY A 98 9.19 -12.03 11.06
CA GLY A 98 8.36 -13.06 11.70
C GLY A 98 8.15 -12.87 13.21
N ILE A 99 8.41 -11.65 13.72
CA ILE A 99 8.25 -11.35 15.16
C ILE A 99 6.77 -11.26 15.51
N PHE A 100 5.95 -10.73 14.60
CA PHE A 100 4.50 -10.62 14.75
C PHE A 100 3.76 -10.77 13.42
N THR A 101 2.50 -11.14 13.52
CA THR A 101 1.59 -11.27 12.39
C THR A 101 1.19 -9.89 11.85
N ALA A 102 0.63 -9.85 10.63
CA ALA A 102 0.12 -8.59 10.05
C ALA A 102 -0.96 -7.92 10.93
N THR A 103 -1.79 -8.73 11.61
CA THR A 103 -2.85 -8.24 12.51
C THR A 103 -2.25 -7.60 13.77
N GLU A 104 -1.27 -8.25 14.38
CA GLU A 104 -0.54 -7.70 15.52
C GLU A 104 0.23 -6.43 15.13
N GLY A 105 0.87 -6.43 13.95
CA GLY A 105 1.53 -5.26 13.39
C GLY A 105 0.58 -4.08 13.18
N ALA A 106 -0.65 -4.32 12.74
CA ALA A 106 -1.69 -3.29 12.64
C ALA A 106 -2.07 -2.72 14.01
N GLY A 107 -2.20 -3.58 15.04
CA GLY A 107 -2.44 -3.14 16.43
C GLY A 107 -1.31 -2.26 16.97
N ILE A 108 -0.06 -2.67 16.75
CA ILE A 108 1.14 -1.89 17.12
C ILE A 108 1.16 -0.55 16.38
N CYS A 109 0.82 -0.54 15.10
CA CYS A 109 0.73 0.68 14.30
C CYS A 109 -0.28 1.67 14.88
N VAL A 110 -1.49 1.22 15.23
CA VAL A 110 -2.53 2.05 15.84
C VAL A 110 -2.06 2.62 17.19
N LEU A 111 -1.49 1.77 18.04
CA LEU A 111 -0.99 2.18 19.35
C LEU A 111 0.13 3.23 19.22
N TYR A 112 1.09 3.00 18.33
CA TYR A 112 2.19 3.93 18.10
C TYR A 112 1.69 5.27 17.55
N CYS A 113 0.78 5.25 16.57
CA CYS A 113 0.16 6.47 16.03
C CYS A 113 -0.62 7.25 17.09
N LEU A 114 -1.33 6.57 17.99
CA LEU A 114 -2.03 7.20 19.12
C LEU A 114 -1.06 7.90 20.05
N ILE A 115 0.03 7.22 20.44
CA ILE A 115 1.07 7.80 21.30
C ILE A 115 1.67 9.06 20.63
N LEU A 116 2.08 8.98 19.37
CA LEU A 116 2.61 10.13 18.65
C LEU A 116 1.59 11.27 18.55
N SER A 117 0.33 10.96 18.26
CA SER A 117 -0.73 11.97 18.14
C SER A 117 -1.00 12.71 19.45
N ILE A 118 -0.87 12.00 20.58
CA ILE A 118 -0.97 12.60 21.93
C ILE A 118 0.26 13.46 22.21
N CYS A 119 1.46 12.96 21.92
CA CYS A 119 2.72 13.71 22.11
C CYS A 119 2.76 15.00 21.31
N TYR A 120 2.31 14.95 20.06
CA TYR A 120 2.23 16.12 19.19
C TYR A 120 0.97 16.98 19.41
N ARG A 121 0.10 16.57 20.35
CA ARG A 121 -1.17 17.26 20.64
C ARG A 121 -2.03 17.51 19.38
N SER A 122 -1.94 16.61 18.41
CA SER A 122 -2.60 16.74 17.11
C SER A 122 -4.01 16.14 17.07
N ILE A 123 -4.39 15.35 18.08
CA ILE A 123 -5.68 14.65 18.12
C ILE A 123 -6.58 15.23 19.20
N THR A 124 -7.85 15.43 18.84
CA THR A 124 -8.94 15.76 19.78
C THR A 124 -9.91 14.60 19.85
N VAL A 125 -10.67 14.48 20.96
CA VAL A 125 -11.67 13.41 21.14
C VAL A 125 -12.66 13.38 19.97
N LYS A 126 -13.09 14.56 19.50
CA LYS A 126 -14.01 14.68 18.34
C LYS A 126 -13.37 14.15 17.06
N SER A 127 -12.10 14.47 16.83
CA SER A 127 -11.34 13.97 15.66
C SER A 127 -11.13 12.46 15.75
N PHE A 128 -10.82 11.94 16.93
CA PHE A 128 -10.65 10.51 17.16
C PHE A 128 -11.93 9.71 16.84
N MET A 129 -13.08 10.17 17.35
CA MET A 129 -14.37 9.53 17.03
C MET A 129 -14.68 9.56 15.53
N LYS A 130 -14.38 10.67 14.85
CA LYS A 130 -14.53 10.76 13.40
C LYS A 130 -13.63 9.75 12.65
N ILE A 131 -12.38 9.59 13.09
CA ILE A 131 -11.45 8.60 12.52
C ILE A 131 -11.99 7.19 12.73
N LEU A 132 -12.47 6.85 13.92
CA LEU A 132 -13.04 5.53 14.20
C LEU A 132 -14.23 5.21 13.28
N VAL A 133 -15.17 6.12 13.15
CA VAL A 133 -16.33 5.94 12.28
C VAL A 133 -15.90 5.80 10.81
N SER A 134 -14.98 6.65 10.34
CA SER A 134 -14.47 6.59 8.99
C SER A 134 -13.75 5.25 8.71
N SER A 135 -12.95 4.78 9.66
CA SER A 135 -12.25 3.49 9.54
C SER A 135 -13.23 2.32 9.51
N ALA A 136 -14.26 2.34 10.36
CA ALA A 136 -15.31 1.33 10.38
C ALA A 136 -16.07 1.29 9.04
N CYS A 137 -16.45 2.45 8.50
CA CYS A 137 -17.09 2.54 7.19
C CYS A 137 -16.20 2.00 6.07
N THR A 138 -14.92 2.38 6.04
CA THR A 138 -13.96 1.88 5.03
C THR A 138 -13.80 0.36 5.11
N SER A 139 -13.65 -0.17 6.33
CA SER A 139 -13.56 -1.63 6.55
C SER A 139 -14.84 -2.33 6.09
N GLY A 140 -16.02 -1.78 6.39
CA GLY A 140 -17.30 -2.31 5.95
C GLY A 140 -17.43 -2.36 4.43
N ILE A 141 -17.01 -1.31 3.73
CA ILE A 141 -16.98 -1.27 2.25
C ILE A 141 -16.07 -2.35 1.69
N ILE A 142 -14.87 -2.51 2.25
CA ILE A 142 -13.90 -3.53 1.78
C ILE A 142 -14.46 -4.94 1.99
N LEU A 143 -15.03 -5.22 3.16
CA LEU A 143 -15.63 -6.52 3.46
C LEU A 143 -16.82 -6.82 2.53
N PHE A 144 -17.65 -5.81 2.26
CA PHE A 144 -18.77 -5.94 1.32
C PHE A 144 -18.27 -6.26 -0.10
N LEU A 145 -17.24 -5.56 -0.57
CA LEU A 145 -16.64 -5.80 -1.89
C LEU A 145 -16.05 -7.21 -2.00
N ILE A 146 -15.35 -7.69 -0.97
CA ILE A 146 -14.81 -9.05 -0.93
C ILE A 146 -15.94 -10.07 -0.99
N SER A 147 -17.01 -9.87 -0.21
CA SER A 147 -18.16 -10.77 -0.19
C SER A 147 -18.88 -10.83 -1.54
N ALA A 148 -19.12 -9.67 -2.16
CA ALA A 148 -19.74 -9.58 -3.47
C ALA A 148 -18.87 -10.23 -4.57
N SER A 149 -17.56 -10.01 -4.54
CA SER A 149 -16.60 -10.62 -5.47
C SER A 149 -16.53 -12.14 -5.29
N SER A 150 -16.58 -12.63 -4.04
CA SER A 150 -16.61 -14.08 -3.76
C SER A 150 -17.87 -14.73 -4.27
N ALA A 151 -19.03 -14.09 -4.09
CA ALA A 151 -20.29 -14.57 -4.63
C ALA A 151 -20.27 -14.62 -6.17
N MET A 152 -19.75 -13.57 -6.81
CA MET A 152 -19.57 -13.54 -8.27
C MET A 152 -18.63 -14.63 -8.75
N SER A 153 -17.49 -14.84 -8.07
CA SER A 153 -16.53 -15.90 -8.40
C SER A 153 -17.17 -17.30 -8.31
N PHE A 154 -17.99 -17.52 -7.28
CA PHE A 154 -18.73 -18.77 -7.13
C PHE A 154 -19.70 -19.00 -8.30
N VAL A 155 -20.49 -17.99 -8.67
CA VAL A 155 -21.42 -18.09 -9.82
C VAL A 155 -20.67 -18.34 -11.13
N MET A 156 -19.57 -17.63 -11.36
CA MET A 156 -18.74 -17.82 -12.55
C MET A 156 -18.15 -19.25 -12.61
N ALA A 157 -17.63 -19.74 -11.50
CA ALA A 157 -17.09 -21.10 -11.44
C ALA A 157 -18.19 -22.16 -11.69
N TYR A 158 -19.36 -22.00 -11.07
CA TYR A 158 -20.51 -22.88 -11.26
C TYR A 158 -21.03 -22.88 -12.71
N SER A 159 -21.04 -21.71 -13.34
CA SER A 159 -21.50 -21.55 -14.75
C SER A 159 -20.49 -22.05 -15.78
N GLY A 160 -19.29 -22.47 -15.41
CA GLY A 160 -18.24 -22.94 -16.31
C GLY A 160 -17.66 -21.87 -17.24
N ILE A 161 -17.98 -20.59 -16.99
CA ILE A 161 -17.52 -19.45 -17.82
C ILE A 161 -15.99 -19.41 -17.97
N PRO A 162 -15.17 -19.60 -16.92
CA PRO A 162 -13.71 -19.57 -17.06
C PRO A 162 -13.18 -20.67 -18.00
N ALA A 163 -13.78 -21.87 -17.93
CA ALA A 163 -13.40 -23.00 -18.79
C ALA A 163 -13.77 -22.71 -20.25
N ALA A 164 -14.95 -22.16 -20.50
CA ALA A 164 -15.40 -21.79 -21.85
C ALA A 164 -14.50 -20.70 -22.48
N ILE A 165 -14.14 -19.68 -21.70
CA ILE A 165 -13.21 -18.62 -22.13
C ILE A 165 -11.82 -19.21 -22.43
N SER A 166 -11.29 -20.04 -21.55
CA SER A 166 -9.98 -20.69 -21.74
C SER A 166 -9.95 -21.52 -23.03
N THR A 167 -10.98 -22.35 -23.24
CA THR A 167 -11.12 -23.15 -24.48
C THR A 167 -11.23 -22.26 -25.72
N GLY A 168 -12.00 -21.16 -25.63
CA GLY A 168 -12.11 -20.20 -26.71
C GLY A 168 -10.80 -19.50 -27.08
N ILE A 169 -10.02 -19.10 -26.07
CA ILE A 169 -8.70 -18.48 -26.31
C ILE A 169 -7.72 -19.49 -26.89
N MET A 170 -7.69 -20.71 -26.38
CA MET A 170 -6.82 -21.78 -26.89
C MET A 170 -7.17 -22.20 -28.32
N SER A 171 -8.43 -22.07 -28.74
CA SER A 171 -8.82 -22.33 -30.14
C SER A 171 -8.31 -21.28 -31.13
N ILE A 172 -8.02 -20.06 -30.64
CA ILE A 172 -7.51 -18.96 -31.48
C ILE A 172 -5.97 -18.99 -31.54
N SER A 173 -5.31 -19.44 -30.49
CA SER A 173 -3.84 -19.50 -30.38
C SER A 173 -3.41 -20.93 -30.08
N THR A 174 -3.10 -21.66 -31.14
CA THR A 174 -2.55 -23.03 -31.13
C THR A 174 -1.03 -23.07 -31.06
N ASN A 175 -0.39 -22.05 -30.46
CA ASN A 175 1.07 -22.01 -30.32
C ASN A 175 1.46 -22.03 -28.84
#